data_306cbf8046ee1793a97ed26778c1dd7d
#
_entry.id   306cbf8046ee1793a97ed26778c1dd7d
#
_cell.length_a   1.000
_cell.length_b   1.000
_cell.length_c   1.000
_cell.angle_alpha   90.00
_cell.angle_beta   90.00
_cell.angle_gamma   90.00
#
_symmetry.space_group_name_H-M   'P 1'
#
loop_
_entity.id
_entity.type
_entity.pdbx_description
1 polymer ?
#
loop_
_entity_poly.entity_id
_entity_poly.type
_entity_poly.pdbx_seq_one_letter_code
_entity_poly.pdbx_strand_id
1 'polypeptide(L)'
;LGDHGLLLKGPMMYEGLVRVGLIVQDPEITPGLTLDHPVSTLDVAATVLDYFEVSADLQMHGKSLKPLLNGMPQQRDFAYNEWSVNPSRCGVELELRMARTRRHKLTLELLSGAGEMYDLFDDPLEMNNLFRTDQRVPFQNELLDMINSRPDDAVHPRIQPVGMA
;
A
#
# COMPACT_ATOMS: atom_id res chain seq x y z
N LEU A 1 -1.83 16.22 -11.52
CA LEU A 1 -3.23 16.55 -11.77
C LEU A 1 -3.56 16.21 -13.21
N GLY A 2 -4.67 15.53 -13.46
CA GLY A 2 -5.04 15.01 -14.78
C GLY A 2 -4.54 13.60 -15.07
N ASP A 3 -3.88 12.97 -14.13
CA ASP A 3 -3.46 11.58 -14.22
C ASP A 3 -4.69 10.67 -14.36
N HIS A 4 -4.64 9.69 -15.26
CA HIS A 4 -5.80 8.88 -15.66
C HIS A 4 -7.05 9.68 -16.04
N GLY A 5 -6.91 10.93 -16.51
CA GLY A 5 -8.01 11.82 -16.84
C GLY A 5 -8.77 12.39 -15.64
N LEU A 6 -8.23 12.26 -14.43
CA LEU A 6 -8.88 12.65 -13.18
C LEU A 6 -8.38 14.02 -12.71
N LEU A 7 -9.31 14.94 -12.44
CA LEU A 7 -8.99 16.27 -11.91
C LEU A 7 -8.69 16.25 -10.42
N LEU A 8 -9.32 15.36 -9.68
CA LEU A 8 -9.18 15.18 -8.24
C LEU A 8 -8.80 13.74 -7.92
N LYS A 9 -8.13 13.53 -6.78
CA LYS A 9 -7.93 12.19 -6.24
C LYS A 9 -9.29 11.62 -5.84
N GLY A 10 -9.57 10.40 -6.28
CA GLY A 10 -10.75 9.62 -5.92
C GLY A 10 -10.38 8.39 -5.11
N PRO A 11 -11.33 7.50 -4.85
CA PRO A 11 -11.10 6.21 -4.22
C PRO A 11 -10.44 5.25 -5.22
N MET A 12 -9.15 5.46 -5.47
CA MET A 12 -8.34 4.66 -6.40
C MET A 12 -6.93 4.48 -5.84
N MET A 13 -6.24 3.46 -6.34
CA MET A 13 -4.96 3.02 -5.81
C MET A 13 -3.81 3.18 -6.82
N TYR A 14 -3.88 4.17 -7.74
CA TYR A 14 -2.80 4.44 -8.69
C TYR A 14 -1.52 4.92 -7.99
N GLU A 15 -0.36 4.65 -8.59
CA GLU A 15 0.95 5.05 -8.05
C GLU A 15 1.00 6.55 -7.72
N GLY A 16 0.37 7.40 -8.54
CA GLY A 16 0.28 8.85 -8.29
C GLY A 16 -0.43 9.23 -6.98
N LEU A 17 -1.19 8.31 -6.39
CA LEU A 17 -1.87 8.50 -5.10
C LEU A 17 -1.20 7.74 -3.95
N VAL A 18 -0.82 6.48 -4.15
CA VAL A 18 -0.36 5.60 -3.08
C VAL A 18 1.15 5.62 -2.87
N ARG A 19 1.93 5.97 -3.91
CA ARG A 19 3.38 6.09 -3.83
C ARG A 19 3.77 7.47 -3.31
N VAL A 20 4.05 7.55 -2.02
CA VAL A 20 4.51 8.78 -1.37
C VAL A 20 6.03 8.78 -1.22
N GLY A 21 6.66 9.96 -1.26
CA GLY A 21 8.09 10.11 -1.00
C GLY A 21 8.40 9.79 0.46
N LEU A 22 9.42 8.95 0.68
CA LEU A 22 9.97 8.67 2.01
C LEU A 22 11.47 8.93 1.98
N ILE A 23 11.93 9.86 2.81
CA ILE A 23 13.34 10.21 2.96
C ILE A 23 13.72 10.02 4.42
N VAL A 24 14.78 9.25 4.64
CA VAL A 24 15.34 9.01 5.98
C VAL A 24 16.74 9.59 6.02
N GLN A 25 17.02 10.40 7.02
CA GLN A 25 18.37 10.90 7.33
C GLN A 25 18.85 10.26 8.62
N ASP A 26 19.95 9.54 8.54
CA ASP A 26 20.62 8.90 9.66
C ASP A 26 22.14 9.03 9.45
N PRO A 27 22.90 9.56 10.43
CA PRO A 27 24.35 9.72 10.32
C PRO A 27 25.12 8.41 10.10
N GLU A 28 24.56 7.27 10.50
CA GLU A 28 25.16 5.96 10.40
C GLU A 28 24.90 5.27 9.05
N ILE A 29 23.99 5.80 8.24
CA ILE A 29 23.63 5.23 6.92
C ILE A 29 24.48 5.86 5.83
N THR A 30 24.86 5.06 4.84
CA THR A 30 25.57 5.54 3.64
C THR A 30 24.74 6.64 2.94
N PRO A 31 25.29 7.84 2.77
CA PRO A 31 24.61 8.92 2.07
C PRO A 31 24.25 8.54 0.63
N GLY A 32 23.08 8.96 0.17
CA GLY A 32 22.63 8.75 -1.21
C GLY A 32 22.12 7.34 -1.50
N LEU A 33 21.91 6.52 -0.48
CA LEU A 33 21.26 5.20 -0.64
C LEU A 33 19.83 5.38 -1.17
N THR A 34 19.51 4.69 -2.25
CA THR A 34 18.15 4.57 -2.78
C THR A 34 17.70 3.13 -2.70
N LEU A 35 16.53 2.91 -2.12
CA LEU A 35 15.92 1.59 -1.96
C LEU A 35 14.58 1.58 -2.70
N ASP A 36 14.36 0.57 -3.52
CA ASP A 36 13.16 0.36 -4.33
C ASP A 36 12.24 -0.74 -3.76
N HIS A 37 12.46 -1.11 -2.53
CA HIS A 37 11.63 -2.08 -1.82
C HIS A 37 10.25 -1.50 -1.49
N PRO A 38 9.17 -2.29 -1.61
CA PRO A 38 7.85 -1.87 -1.16
C PRO A 38 7.84 -1.66 0.36
N VAL A 39 7.56 -0.45 0.79
CA VAL A 39 7.44 -0.08 2.20
C VAL A 39 6.11 0.63 2.44
N SER A 40 5.68 0.71 3.69
CA SER A 40 4.41 1.33 4.06
C SER A 40 4.65 2.51 4.99
N THR A 41 3.75 3.49 4.97
CA THR A 41 3.74 4.56 5.97
C THR A 41 3.56 4.04 7.40
N LEU A 42 2.99 2.85 7.58
CA LEU A 42 2.92 2.16 8.88
C LEU A 42 4.30 1.83 9.44
N ASP A 43 5.29 1.63 8.56
CA ASP A 43 6.66 1.29 8.94
C ASP A 43 7.38 2.45 9.62
N VAL A 44 6.94 3.69 9.35
CA VAL A 44 7.53 4.90 9.95
C VAL A 44 7.42 4.85 11.47
N ALA A 45 6.23 4.55 12.00
CA ALA A 45 6.02 4.48 13.44
C ALA A 45 6.89 3.36 14.08
N ALA A 46 6.90 2.18 13.47
CA ALA A 46 7.75 1.06 13.93
C ALA A 46 9.24 1.40 13.89
N THR A 47 9.67 2.14 12.86
CA THR A 47 11.06 2.59 12.72
C THR A 47 11.45 3.58 13.80
N VAL A 48 10.58 4.55 14.08
CA VAL A 48 10.81 5.54 15.15
C VAL A 48 10.98 4.84 16.51
N LEU A 49 10.08 3.92 16.85
CA LEU A 49 10.18 3.17 18.12
C LEU A 49 11.46 2.36 18.21
N ASP A 50 11.88 1.73 17.12
CA ASP A 50 13.11 0.96 17.05
C ASP A 50 14.37 1.84 17.25
N TYR A 51 14.40 3.05 16.66
CA TYR A 51 15.48 4.00 16.90
C TYR A 51 15.57 4.49 18.36
N PHE A 52 14.43 4.61 19.02
CA PHE A 52 14.38 4.99 20.43
C PHE A 52 14.49 3.81 21.38
N GLU A 53 14.69 2.59 20.89
CA GLU A 53 14.76 1.36 21.68
C GLU A 53 13.52 1.15 22.57
N VAL A 54 12.37 1.65 22.10
CA VAL A 54 11.09 1.50 22.79
C VAL A 54 10.41 0.21 22.36
N SER A 55 10.25 -0.71 23.31
CA SER A 55 9.41 -1.89 23.07
C SER A 55 7.95 -1.46 22.97
N ALA A 56 7.34 -1.72 21.82
CA ALA A 56 5.90 -1.49 21.67
C ALA A 56 5.15 -2.70 22.23
N ASP A 57 4.39 -2.50 23.29
CA ASP A 57 3.41 -3.48 23.79
C ASP A 57 2.21 -3.62 22.83
N LEU A 58 2.16 -2.78 21.81
CA LEU A 58 1.10 -2.77 20.81
C LEU A 58 1.47 -3.69 19.64
N GLN A 59 0.51 -4.50 19.22
CA GLN A 59 0.61 -5.29 18.02
C GLN A 59 0.62 -4.35 16.81
N MET A 60 1.81 -4.14 16.23
CA MET A 60 1.99 -3.24 15.08
C MET A 60 2.13 -4.04 13.80
N HIS A 61 1.38 -3.64 12.77
CA HIS A 61 1.53 -4.23 11.41
C HIS A 61 2.71 -3.62 10.64
N GLY A 62 3.12 -2.40 10.99
CA GLY A 62 4.34 -1.77 10.47
C GLY A 62 5.60 -2.52 10.92
N LYS A 63 6.61 -2.53 10.08
CA LYS A 63 7.93 -3.13 10.33
C LYS A 63 8.99 -2.05 10.34
N SER A 64 9.93 -2.13 11.28
CA SER A 64 11.06 -1.19 11.29
C SER A 64 11.85 -1.26 9.99
N LEU A 65 12.15 -0.10 9.42
CA LEU A 65 13.01 0.04 8.24
C LEU A 65 14.51 0.04 8.60
N LYS A 66 14.86 0.15 9.88
CA LYS A 66 16.27 0.19 10.34
C LYS A 66 17.10 -1.01 9.84
N PRO A 67 16.61 -2.26 9.89
CA PRO A 67 17.34 -3.39 9.29
C PRO A 67 17.58 -3.22 7.79
N LEU A 68 16.56 -2.79 7.03
CA LEU A 68 16.66 -2.58 5.60
C LEU A 68 17.65 -1.45 5.25
N LEU A 69 17.64 -0.36 6.00
CA LEU A 69 18.57 0.76 5.86
C LEU A 69 20.03 0.34 6.15
N ASN A 70 20.25 -0.68 6.97
CA ASN A 70 21.54 -1.28 7.27
C ASN A 70 21.89 -2.47 6.35
N GLY A 71 21.22 -2.62 5.22
CA GLY A 71 21.52 -3.64 4.21
C GLY A 71 21.04 -5.06 4.56
N MET A 72 20.23 -5.21 5.59
CA MET A 72 19.60 -6.49 5.94
C MET A 72 18.42 -6.80 4.99
N PRO A 73 18.08 -8.08 4.80
CA PRO A 73 16.93 -8.44 4.00
C PRO A 73 15.63 -7.81 4.51
N GLN A 74 14.76 -7.42 3.59
CA GLN A 74 13.44 -6.90 3.92
C GLN A 74 12.57 -7.98 4.57
N GLN A 75 11.70 -7.58 5.49
CA GLN A 75 10.83 -8.49 6.23
C GLN A 75 9.53 -8.85 5.47
N ARG A 76 9.24 -8.16 4.37
CA ARG A 76 8.10 -8.44 3.50
C ARG A 76 8.38 -7.94 2.08
N ASP A 77 7.75 -8.58 1.09
CA ASP A 77 7.99 -8.33 -0.33
C ASP A 77 6.90 -7.45 -0.97
N PHE A 78 5.94 -6.95 -0.19
CA PHE A 78 4.84 -6.14 -0.70
C PHE A 78 4.42 -5.05 0.28
N ALA A 79 3.84 -3.97 -0.27
CA ALA A 79 3.07 -2.99 0.48
C ALA A 79 1.59 -3.29 0.32
N TYR A 80 0.83 -3.01 1.39
CA TYR A 80 -0.61 -3.24 1.46
C TYR A 80 -1.33 -1.94 1.77
N ASN A 81 -2.43 -1.67 1.05
CA ASN A 81 -3.28 -0.50 1.26
C ASN A 81 -4.75 -0.90 1.30
N GLU A 82 -5.52 -0.18 2.12
CA GLU A 82 -6.97 -0.28 2.20
C GLU A 82 -7.61 1.09 2.03
N TRP A 83 -8.77 1.11 1.39
CA TRP A 83 -9.61 2.29 1.33
C TRP A 83 -11.08 1.90 1.37
N SER A 84 -11.78 2.32 2.42
CA SER A 84 -13.22 2.15 2.54
C SER A 84 -13.90 3.50 2.32
N VAL A 85 -14.90 3.51 1.48
CA VAL A 85 -15.70 4.71 1.15
C VAL A 85 -17.13 4.48 1.54
N ASN A 86 -17.67 5.37 2.37
CA ASN A 86 -19.06 5.33 2.78
C ASN A 86 -19.95 5.99 1.70
N PRO A 87 -21.15 5.44 1.41
CA PRO A 87 -22.09 6.00 0.45
C PRO A 87 -22.45 7.47 0.67
N SER A 88 -22.42 7.95 1.89
CA SER A 88 -22.72 9.35 2.21
C SER A 88 -21.77 10.36 1.55
N ARG A 89 -20.56 9.93 1.15
CA ARG A 89 -19.57 10.82 0.54
C ARG A 89 -19.64 10.91 -0.98
N CYS A 90 -19.92 9.80 -1.65
CA CYS A 90 -19.87 9.73 -3.10
C CYS A 90 -21.05 8.95 -3.72
N GLY A 91 -22.06 8.61 -2.93
CA GLY A 91 -23.26 7.89 -3.38
C GLY A 91 -23.05 6.38 -3.60
N VAL A 92 -21.82 5.89 -3.43
CA VAL A 92 -21.47 4.47 -3.56
C VAL A 92 -20.65 4.01 -2.36
N GLU A 93 -20.82 2.77 -1.96
CA GLU A 93 -19.96 2.08 -1.03
C GLU A 93 -18.85 1.38 -1.79
N LEU A 94 -17.61 1.52 -1.34
CA LEU A 94 -16.46 0.86 -1.94
C LEU A 94 -15.53 0.33 -0.84
N GLU A 95 -15.05 -0.88 -1.04
CA GLU A 95 -14.01 -1.49 -0.22
C GLU A 95 -12.83 -1.92 -1.10
N LEU A 96 -11.84 -1.06 -1.18
CA LEU A 96 -10.65 -1.32 -1.97
C LEU A 96 -9.55 -1.94 -1.11
N ARG A 97 -8.92 -2.99 -1.64
CA ARG A 97 -7.69 -3.56 -1.11
C ARG A 97 -6.66 -3.67 -2.20
N MET A 98 -5.43 -3.33 -1.87
CA MET A 98 -4.34 -3.33 -2.82
C MET A 98 -3.10 -3.99 -2.23
N ALA A 99 -2.48 -4.88 -3.00
CA ALA A 99 -1.14 -5.39 -2.77
C ALA A 99 -0.21 -4.92 -3.90
N ARG A 100 0.98 -4.45 -3.51
CA ARG A 100 2.01 -3.97 -4.45
C ARG A 100 3.35 -4.57 -4.10
N THR A 101 3.91 -5.35 -5.01
CA THR A 101 5.29 -5.82 -5.00
C THR A 101 6.21 -4.80 -5.71
N ARG A 102 7.48 -5.12 -5.91
CA ARG A 102 8.37 -4.25 -6.72
C ARG A 102 7.91 -4.10 -8.17
N ARG A 103 7.28 -5.13 -8.73
CA ARG A 103 6.90 -5.17 -10.14
C ARG A 103 5.39 -5.12 -10.37
N HIS A 104 4.62 -5.84 -9.61
CA HIS A 104 3.19 -6.01 -9.87
C HIS A 104 2.34 -5.33 -8.81
N LYS A 105 1.18 -4.90 -9.23
CA LYS A 105 0.15 -4.35 -8.34
C LYS A 105 -1.21 -4.93 -8.69
N LEU A 106 -1.98 -5.27 -7.67
CA LEU A 106 -3.37 -5.70 -7.76
C LEU A 106 -4.21 -4.88 -6.80
N THR A 107 -5.25 -4.24 -7.31
CA THR A 107 -6.31 -3.60 -6.53
C THR A 107 -7.59 -4.37 -6.75
N LEU A 108 -8.29 -4.70 -5.67
CA LEU A 108 -9.61 -5.33 -5.70
C LEU A 108 -10.63 -4.43 -5.04
N GLU A 109 -11.81 -4.34 -5.65
CA GLU A 109 -13.03 -3.84 -5.03
C GLU A 109 -13.83 -5.05 -4.53
N LEU A 110 -13.96 -5.18 -3.19
CA LEU A 110 -14.43 -6.41 -2.57
C LEU A 110 -15.93 -6.66 -2.74
N LEU A 111 -16.74 -5.60 -2.87
CA LEU A 111 -18.19 -5.71 -2.96
C LEU A 111 -18.64 -6.17 -4.35
N SER A 112 -17.98 -5.69 -5.40
CA SER A 112 -18.31 -6.01 -6.80
C SER A 112 -17.42 -7.10 -7.41
N GLY A 113 -16.26 -7.36 -6.82
CA GLY A 113 -15.24 -8.22 -7.41
C GLY A 113 -14.54 -7.59 -8.62
N ALA A 114 -14.70 -6.30 -8.84
CA ALA A 114 -13.93 -5.56 -9.85
C ALA A 114 -12.47 -5.45 -9.40
N GLY A 115 -11.57 -5.29 -10.37
CA GLY A 115 -10.16 -5.18 -10.04
C GLY A 115 -9.34 -4.53 -11.13
N GLU A 116 -8.16 -4.11 -10.74
CA GLU A 116 -7.12 -3.56 -11.60
C GLU A 116 -5.79 -4.23 -11.27
N MET A 117 -5.08 -4.68 -12.29
CA MET A 117 -3.78 -5.31 -12.16
C MET A 117 -2.81 -4.71 -13.16
N TYR A 118 -1.60 -4.41 -12.71
CA TYR A 118 -0.59 -3.76 -13.54
C TYR A 118 0.78 -4.41 -13.35
N ASP A 119 1.56 -4.45 -14.44
CA ASP A 119 2.99 -4.70 -14.43
C ASP A 119 3.70 -3.33 -14.46
N LEU A 120 4.18 -2.87 -13.32
CA LEU A 120 4.74 -1.53 -13.16
C LEU A 120 6.11 -1.34 -13.85
N PHE A 121 6.74 -2.40 -14.34
CA PHE A 121 7.96 -2.30 -15.15
C PHE A 121 7.64 -2.00 -16.60
N ASP A 122 6.65 -2.71 -17.14
CA ASP A 122 6.25 -2.58 -18.54
C ASP A 122 5.23 -1.44 -18.74
N ASP A 123 4.44 -1.14 -17.69
CA ASP A 123 3.40 -0.11 -17.67
C ASP A 123 3.47 0.73 -16.38
N PRO A 124 4.51 1.58 -16.21
CA PRO A 124 4.68 2.40 -15.00
C PRO A 124 3.62 3.48 -14.82
N LEU A 125 2.82 3.76 -15.85
CA LEU A 125 1.73 4.72 -15.80
C LEU A 125 0.36 4.07 -15.60
N GLU A 126 0.32 2.74 -15.45
CA GLU A 126 -0.90 1.99 -15.15
C GLU A 126 -2.05 2.20 -16.16
N MET A 127 -1.70 2.27 -17.44
CA MET A 127 -2.65 2.54 -18.52
C MET A 127 -3.27 1.26 -19.11
N ASN A 128 -2.67 0.10 -18.85
CA ASN A 128 -3.09 -1.19 -19.39
C ASN A 128 -3.50 -2.15 -18.27
N ASN A 129 -4.80 -2.19 -17.95
CA ASN A 129 -5.32 -3.07 -16.90
C ASN A 129 -5.28 -4.54 -17.35
N LEU A 130 -4.43 -5.33 -16.70
CA LEU A 130 -4.27 -6.76 -16.95
C LEU A 130 -5.29 -7.64 -16.22
N PHE A 131 -6.10 -7.06 -15.33
CA PHE A 131 -7.14 -7.81 -14.62
C PHE A 131 -8.16 -8.39 -15.61
N ARG A 132 -8.44 -9.68 -15.54
CA ARG A 132 -9.28 -10.44 -16.49
C ARG A 132 -8.67 -10.65 -17.87
N THR A 133 -7.37 -10.48 -18.04
CA THR A 133 -6.65 -10.92 -19.25
C THR A 133 -5.93 -12.25 -19.00
N ASP A 134 -5.53 -12.94 -20.06
CA ASP A 134 -4.75 -14.19 -19.91
C ASP A 134 -3.32 -13.95 -19.39
N GLN A 135 -2.83 -12.72 -19.49
CA GLN A 135 -1.50 -12.31 -19.00
C GLN A 135 -1.40 -12.22 -17.48
N ARG A 136 -2.53 -12.20 -16.77
CA ARG A 136 -2.60 -12.10 -15.30
C ARG A 136 -2.08 -13.34 -14.55
N VAL A 137 -2.14 -14.50 -15.17
CA VAL A 137 -2.15 -15.81 -14.51
C VAL A 137 -0.95 -16.11 -13.62
N PRO A 138 0.31 -15.77 -13.94
CA PRO A 138 1.43 -16.11 -13.06
C PRO A 138 1.46 -15.32 -11.73
N PHE A 139 0.93 -14.10 -11.71
CA PHE A 139 1.13 -13.16 -10.60
C PHE A 139 -0.14 -12.87 -9.81
N GLN A 140 -1.31 -13.08 -10.40
CA GLN A 140 -2.58 -12.75 -9.75
C GLN A 140 -2.80 -13.55 -8.47
N ASN A 141 -2.51 -14.83 -8.47
CA ASN A 141 -2.71 -15.67 -7.29
C ASN A 141 -1.80 -15.25 -6.14
N GLU A 142 -0.54 -14.94 -6.43
CA GLU A 142 0.41 -14.43 -5.44
C GLU A 142 -0.09 -13.11 -4.81
N LEU A 143 -0.55 -12.16 -5.63
CA LEU A 143 -1.08 -10.90 -5.16
C LEU A 143 -2.41 -11.07 -4.39
N LEU A 144 -3.25 -12.02 -4.79
CA LEU A 144 -4.46 -12.37 -4.04
C LEU A 144 -4.13 -12.95 -2.67
N ASP A 145 -3.13 -13.82 -2.58
CA ASP A 145 -2.66 -14.35 -1.31
C ASP A 145 -2.13 -13.25 -0.40
N MET A 146 -1.40 -12.27 -0.96
CA MET A 146 -0.96 -11.08 -0.22
C MET A 146 -2.14 -10.25 0.31
N ILE A 147 -3.18 -10.05 -0.51
CA ILE A 147 -4.40 -9.34 -0.08
C ILE A 147 -5.13 -10.13 1.03
N ASN A 148 -5.19 -11.43 0.89
CA ASN A 148 -5.85 -12.31 1.87
C ASN A 148 -5.03 -12.52 3.15
N SER A 149 -3.74 -12.18 3.14
CA SER A 149 -2.88 -12.23 4.34
C SER A 149 -3.13 -11.09 5.33
N ARG A 150 -4.15 -10.25 5.09
CA ARG A 150 -4.57 -9.21 6.02
C ARG A 150 -4.81 -9.80 7.41
N PRO A 151 -4.19 -9.26 8.47
CA PRO A 151 -4.40 -9.76 9.83
C PRO A 151 -5.87 -9.60 10.26
N ASP A 152 -6.41 -10.60 10.95
CA ASP A 152 -7.81 -10.60 11.43
C ASP A 152 -8.09 -9.51 12.48
N ASP A 153 -7.05 -9.10 13.21
CA ASP A 153 -7.09 -8.03 14.20
C ASP A 153 -7.00 -6.61 13.60
N ALA A 154 -6.78 -6.52 12.28
CA ALA A 154 -6.84 -5.24 11.57
C ALA A 154 -8.29 -4.75 11.55
N VAL A 155 -8.69 -4.11 12.63
CA VAL A 155 -10.03 -3.54 12.78
C VAL A 155 -10.17 -2.34 11.87
N HIS A 156 -11.27 -2.30 11.08
CA HIS A 156 -11.68 -1.03 10.48
C HIS A 156 -11.88 -0.01 11.60
N PRO A 157 -11.18 1.13 11.58
CA PRO A 157 -11.50 2.17 12.53
C PRO A 157 -12.97 2.51 12.32
N ARG A 158 -13.81 2.17 13.28
CA ARG A 158 -15.17 2.72 13.36
C ARG A 158 -15.00 4.20 13.61
N ILE A 159 -14.73 4.95 12.56
CA ILE A 159 -14.83 6.40 12.61
C ILE A 159 -16.30 6.66 12.80
N GLN A 160 -16.69 6.81 14.07
CA GLN A 160 -17.93 7.53 14.31
C GLN A 160 -17.74 8.89 13.65
N PRO A 161 -18.63 9.31 12.76
CA PRO A 161 -18.52 10.64 12.20
C PRO A 161 -18.55 11.60 13.39
N VAL A 162 -17.40 12.18 13.69
CA VAL A 162 -17.32 13.34 14.59
C VAL A 162 -18.14 14.38 13.86
N GLY A 163 -19.29 14.74 14.44
CA GLY A 163 -20.25 15.58 13.80
C GLY A 163 -19.58 16.81 13.20
N MET A 164 -19.76 17.00 11.91
CA MET A 164 -19.68 18.32 11.37
C MET A 164 -20.95 19.03 11.81
N ALA A 165 -20.79 19.91 12.80
CA ALA A 165 -21.79 20.92 13.08
C ALA A 165 -21.87 21.90 11.90
#